data_300fee38eeb6eb78b97525d4f2d65e08
#
_entry.id   300fee38eeb6eb78b97525d4f2d65e08
#
_cell.length_a   1.000
_cell.length_b   1.000
_cell.length_c   1.000
_cell.angle_alpha   90.00
_cell.angle_beta   90.00
_cell.angle_gamma   90.00
#
_symmetry.space_group_name_H-M   'P 1'
#
loop_
_entity.id
_entity.type
_entity.pdbx_description
1 polymer ?
#
loop_
_entity_poly.entity_id
_entity_poly.type
_entity_poly.pdbx_seq_one_letter_code
_entity_poly.pdbx_strand_id
1 'polypeptide(L)'
;MQEMQRLYHQLPVMTSEKMFSACHMLDALAKYVYIQGMIRRTEPPLCKKIMTYVRSNLARPMTLDSIAAALNVSRSTLCHTVRYEMNTSMIELIRRMRVEKVVSLLQDGWTLQAAALEAGFSSSSYCSRVFKQVLGAAPGAFAKADREGKEELGES
;
A
#
# COMPACT_ATOMS: atom_id res chain seq x y z
N MET A 1 31.88 -34.09 -8.67
CA MET A 1 31.05 -33.29 -9.59
C MET A 1 29.93 -34.06 -10.26
N GLN A 2 30.17 -35.30 -10.72
CA GLN A 2 29.18 -36.15 -11.42
C GLN A 2 28.03 -36.63 -10.51
N GLU A 3 28.26 -36.82 -9.22
CA GLU A 3 27.26 -37.30 -8.25
C GLU A 3 26.23 -36.19 -7.90
N MET A 4 26.68 -34.94 -7.85
CA MET A 4 25.84 -33.77 -7.62
C MET A 4 24.90 -33.46 -8.81
N GLN A 5 25.38 -33.70 -10.05
CA GLN A 5 24.56 -33.61 -11.25
C GLN A 5 23.49 -34.71 -11.33
N ARG A 6 23.80 -35.93 -10.89
CA ARG A 6 22.82 -37.05 -10.80
C ARG A 6 21.71 -36.75 -9.79
N LEU A 7 22.06 -36.22 -8.62
CA LEU A 7 21.09 -35.80 -7.60
C LEU A 7 20.21 -34.65 -8.07
N TYR A 8 20.76 -33.68 -8.80
CA TYR A 8 20.00 -32.57 -9.37
C TYR A 8 18.93 -32.99 -10.38
N HIS A 9 19.25 -34.00 -11.21
CA HIS A 9 18.29 -34.55 -12.18
C HIS A 9 17.22 -35.47 -11.56
N GLN A 10 17.37 -35.86 -10.29
CA GLN A 10 16.37 -36.63 -9.54
C GLN A 10 15.40 -35.74 -8.76
N LEU A 11 15.65 -34.44 -8.68
CA LEU A 11 14.71 -33.50 -8.06
C LEU A 11 13.44 -33.39 -8.92
N PRO A 12 12.24 -33.58 -8.31
CA PRO A 12 11.00 -33.45 -9.04
C PRO A 12 10.86 -32.01 -9.56
N VAL A 13 10.90 -31.85 -10.89
CA VAL A 13 10.65 -30.55 -11.53
C VAL A 13 9.18 -30.21 -11.32
N MET A 14 8.92 -29.26 -10.47
CA MET A 14 7.57 -28.72 -10.30
C MET A 14 7.24 -27.82 -11.49
N THR A 15 6.24 -28.22 -12.26
CA THR A 15 5.68 -27.36 -13.31
C THR A 15 4.96 -26.16 -12.70
N SER A 16 4.87 -25.04 -13.43
CA SER A 16 4.18 -23.83 -12.98
C SER A 16 2.75 -24.11 -12.50
N GLU A 17 2.03 -25.01 -13.17
CA GLU A 17 0.68 -25.42 -12.77
C GLU A 17 0.64 -26.12 -11.41
N LYS A 18 1.61 -27.00 -11.14
CA LYS A 18 1.72 -27.66 -9.82
C LYS A 18 2.07 -26.69 -8.72
N MET A 19 2.92 -25.69 -9.01
CA MET A 19 3.23 -24.61 -8.09
C MET A 19 1.99 -23.75 -7.78
N PHE A 20 1.23 -23.36 -8.79
CA PHE A 20 -0.02 -22.62 -8.63
C PHE A 20 -1.04 -23.40 -7.79
N SER A 21 -1.22 -24.68 -8.09
CA SER A 21 -2.12 -25.56 -7.33
C SER A 21 -1.69 -25.71 -5.87
N ALA A 22 -0.38 -25.87 -5.62
CA ALA A 22 0.17 -25.92 -4.26
C ALA A 22 -0.05 -24.62 -3.49
N CYS A 23 0.15 -23.46 -4.12
CA CYS A 23 -0.13 -22.15 -3.51
C CYS A 23 -1.62 -22.00 -3.17
N HIS A 24 -2.52 -22.40 -4.05
CA HIS A 24 -3.97 -22.37 -3.78
C HIS A 24 -4.37 -23.31 -2.64
N MET A 25 -3.79 -24.49 -2.57
CA MET A 25 -4.03 -25.44 -1.47
C MET A 25 -3.52 -24.89 -0.13
N LEU A 26 -2.33 -24.27 -0.11
CA LEU A 26 -1.78 -23.64 1.09
C LEU A 26 -2.62 -22.44 1.55
N ASP A 27 -3.12 -21.61 0.64
CA ASP A 27 -4.02 -20.50 0.95
C ASP A 27 -5.35 -21.00 1.52
N ALA A 28 -5.94 -22.04 0.91
CA ALA A 28 -7.17 -22.65 1.41
C ALA A 28 -6.96 -23.30 2.79
N LEU A 29 -5.84 -23.99 3.01
CA LEU A 29 -5.48 -24.58 4.30
C LEU A 29 -5.27 -23.51 5.38
N ALA A 30 -4.57 -22.43 5.05
CA ALA A 30 -4.35 -21.30 5.95
C ALA A 30 -5.68 -20.65 6.35
N LYS A 31 -6.59 -20.44 5.40
CA LYS A 31 -7.95 -19.95 5.65
C LYS A 31 -8.75 -20.90 6.52
N TYR A 32 -8.67 -22.21 6.26
CA TYR A 32 -9.35 -23.22 7.08
C TYR A 32 -8.85 -23.22 8.52
N VAL A 33 -7.54 -23.24 8.75
CA VAL A 33 -6.92 -23.18 10.08
C VAL A 33 -7.30 -21.88 10.82
N TYR A 34 -7.39 -20.76 10.09
CA TYR A 34 -7.84 -19.48 10.63
C TYR A 34 -9.33 -19.52 11.04
N ILE A 35 -10.21 -20.07 10.19
CA ILE A 35 -11.66 -20.21 10.47
C ILE A 35 -11.91 -21.13 11.65
N GLN A 36 -11.14 -22.22 11.81
CA GLN A 36 -11.26 -23.15 12.95
C GLN A 36 -10.75 -22.56 14.28
N GLY A 37 -10.28 -21.32 14.28
CA GLY A 37 -9.79 -20.65 15.50
C GLY A 37 -8.50 -21.27 16.06
N MET A 38 -7.83 -22.14 15.31
CA MET A 38 -6.56 -22.74 15.69
C MET A 38 -5.42 -21.73 15.75
N ILE A 39 -5.53 -20.64 14.97
CA ILE A 39 -4.66 -19.48 15.08
C ILE A 39 -5.40 -18.44 15.91
N ARG A 40 -4.92 -18.16 17.11
CA ARG A 40 -5.41 -17.01 17.88
C ARG A 40 -5.27 -15.76 17.02
N ARG A 41 -6.30 -14.92 16.97
CA ARG A 41 -6.20 -13.58 16.39
C ARG A 41 -5.06 -12.85 17.11
N THR A 42 -3.88 -12.89 16.54
CA THR A 42 -2.84 -11.96 16.92
C THR A 42 -3.38 -10.58 16.55
N GLU A 43 -3.44 -9.67 17.49
CA GLU A 43 -3.79 -8.29 17.17
C GLU A 43 -2.97 -7.84 15.96
N PRO A 44 -3.57 -7.13 15.00
CA PRO A 44 -2.83 -6.71 13.81
C PRO A 44 -1.60 -5.92 14.27
N PRO A 45 -0.43 -6.17 13.65
CA PRO A 45 0.79 -5.46 14.00
C PRO A 45 0.54 -3.96 14.01
N LEU A 46 1.21 -3.23 14.89
CA LEU A 46 0.97 -1.79 15.10
C LEU A 46 1.08 -1.00 13.78
N CYS A 47 2.00 -1.37 12.89
CA CYS A 47 2.12 -0.77 11.56
C CYS A 47 0.80 -0.88 10.76
N LYS A 48 0.10 -2.01 10.82
CA LYS A 48 -1.20 -2.19 10.14
C LYS A 48 -2.29 -1.33 10.77
N LYS A 49 -2.31 -1.20 12.11
CA LYS A 49 -3.23 -0.28 12.82
C LYS A 49 -2.96 1.17 12.40
N ILE A 50 -1.70 1.57 12.33
CA ILE A 50 -1.27 2.91 11.88
C ILE A 50 -1.77 3.18 10.46
N MET A 51 -1.49 2.29 9.51
CA MET A 51 -1.91 2.46 8.12
C MET A 51 -3.41 2.58 7.97
N THR A 52 -4.16 1.72 8.64
CA THR A 52 -5.63 1.75 8.63
C THR A 52 -6.16 3.06 9.19
N TYR A 53 -5.64 3.52 10.31
CA TYR A 53 -6.04 4.78 10.93
C TYR A 53 -5.75 5.98 10.01
N VAL A 54 -4.53 6.06 9.46
CA VAL A 54 -4.14 7.14 8.55
C VAL A 54 -5.03 7.15 7.32
N ARG A 55 -5.26 5.99 6.70
CA ARG A 55 -6.11 5.87 5.50
C ARG A 55 -7.54 6.36 5.74
N SER A 56 -8.11 6.03 6.89
CA SER A 56 -9.48 6.44 7.24
C SER A 56 -9.60 7.93 7.62
N ASN A 57 -8.48 8.62 7.87
CA ASN A 57 -8.49 10.00 8.35
C ASN A 57 -7.72 10.98 7.46
N LEU A 58 -7.37 10.61 6.20
CA LEU A 58 -6.52 11.41 5.32
C LEU A 58 -7.01 12.85 5.11
N ALA A 59 -8.33 13.04 5.02
CA ALA A 59 -8.95 14.35 4.81
C ALA A 59 -8.85 15.26 6.04
N ARG A 60 -8.58 14.70 7.22
CA ARG A 60 -8.56 15.47 8.49
C ARG A 60 -7.13 15.92 8.82
N PRO A 61 -6.98 17.01 9.55
CA PRO A 61 -5.69 17.36 10.16
C PRO A 61 -5.25 16.26 11.11
N MET A 62 -4.04 15.75 10.91
CA MET A 62 -3.46 14.72 11.77
C MET A 62 -2.15 15.22 12.35
N THR A 63 -2.02 15.11 13.68
CA THR A 63 -0.76 15.32 14.40
C THR A 63 -0.23 14.01 14.94
N LEU A 64 1.05 13.93 15.22
CA LEU A 64 1.63 12.74 15.85
C LEU A 64 0.93 12.38 17.17
N ASP A 65 0.56 13.41 17.94
CA ASP A 65 -0.09 13.24 19.23
C ASP A 65 -1.51 12.69 19.07
N SER A 66 -2.26 13.20 18.08
CA SER A 66 -3.63 12.71 17.81
C SER A 66 -3.63 11.25 17.32
N ILE A 67 -2.65 10.86 16.51
CA ILE A 67 -2.52 9.48 16.04
C ILE A 67 -2.09 8.55 17.18
N ALA A 68 -1.11 8.96 17.98
CA ALA A 68 -0.62 8.19 19.12
C ALA A 68 -1.73 7.95 20.16
N ALA A 69 -2.51 8.99 20.49
CA ALA A 69 -3.66 8.90 21.37
C ALA A 69 -4.74 7.95 20.82
N ALA A 70 -5.10 8.08 19.54
CA ALA A 70 -6.11 7.23 18.90
C ALA A 70 -5.73 5.74 18.86
N LEU A 71 -4.44 5.45 18.76
CA LEU A 71 -3.91 4.08 18.74
C LEU A 71 -3.50 3.57 20.13
N ASN A 72 -3.66 4.39 21.17
CA ASN A 72 -3.29 4.09 22.56
C ASN A 72 -1.80 3.68 22.69
N VAL A 73 -0.92 4.41 22.04
CA VAL A 73 0.54 4.21 22.10
C VAL A 73 1.26 5.52 22.40
N SER A 74 2.51 5.44 22.84
CA SER A 74 3.34 6.64 22.99
C SER A 74 3.76 7.18 21.61
N ARG A 75 4.01 8.50 21.54
CA ARG A 75 4.57 9.14 20.35
C ARG A 75 5.91 8.51 19.92
N SER A 76 6.73 8.14 20.89
CA SER A 76 8.00 7.45 20.63
C SER A 76 7.78 6.09 19.98
N THR A 77 6.87 5.28 20.51
CA THR A 77 6.50 3.97 19.95
C THR A 77 5.95 4.12 18.53
N LEU A 78 5.07 5.10 18.28
CA LEU A 78 4.53 5.39 16.96
C LEU A 78 5.64 5.70 15.94
N CYS A 79 6.53 6.64 16.27
CA CYS A 79 7.64 7.05 15.40
C CYS A 79 8.64 5.92 15.16
N HIS A 80 8.95 5.15 16.21
CA HIS A 80 9.86 4.01 16.13
C HIS A 80 9.31 2.93 15.19
N THR A 81 8.05 2.53 15.38
CA THR A 81 7.40 1.53 14.52
C THR A 81 7.44 1.94 13.05
N VAL A 82 7.03 3.18 12.72
CA VAL A 82 7.04 3.66 11.33
C VAL A 82 8.45 3.69 10.75
N ARG A 83 9.44 4.08 11.55
CA ARG A 83 10.82 4.17 11.08
C ARG A 83 11.47 2.80 10.87
N TYR A 84 11.24 1.86 11.77
CA TYR A 84 11.87 0.53 11.73
C TYR A 84 11.14 -0.46 10.81
N GLU A 85 9.80 -0.49 10.85
CA GLU A 85 9.03 -1.47 10.08
C GLU A 85 8.72 -0.97 8.66
N MET A 86 8.61 0.35 8.44
CA MET A 86 8.21 0.93 7.17
C MET A 86 9.33 1.74 6.50
N ASN A 87 10.49 1.87 7.16
CA ASN A 87 11.65 2.63 6.68
C ASN A 87 11.32 4.05 6.19
N THR A 88 10.40 4.72 6.89
CA THR A 88 9.93 6.07 6.53
C THR A 88 9.60 6.89 7.76
N SER A 89 9.31 8.17 7.61
CA SER A 89 8.75 9.01 8.67
C SER A 89 7.22 9.03 8.60
N MET A 90 6.58 9.35 9.74
CA MET A 90 5.12 9.48 9.80
C MET A 90 4.58 10.54 8.84
N ILE A 91 5.29 11.66 8.72
CA ILE A 91 4.92 12.75 7.80
C ILE A 91 5.00 12.27 6.35
N GLU A 92 6.05 11.55 5.99
CA GLU A 92 6.24 11.01 4.65
C GLU A 92 5.22 9.93 4.34
N LEU A 93 4.90 9.06 5.29
CA LEU A 93 3.83 8.07 5.15
C LEU A 93 2.49 8.74 4.82
N ILE A 94 2.10 9.76 5.58
CA ILE A 94 0.84 10.50 5.34
C ILE A 94 0.87 11.17 3.96
N ARG A 95 1.98 11.78 3.56
CA ARG A 95 2.12 12.41 2.23
C ARG A 95 1.94 11.41 1.11
N ARG A 96 2.59 10.24 1.18
CA ARG A 96 2.44 9.18 0.18
C ARG A 96 1.01 8.69 0.08
N MET A 97 0.37 8.40 1.20
CA MET A 97 -1.02 7.92 1.21
C MET A 97 -2.01 8.96 0.68
N ARG A 98 -1.76 10.27 0.94
CA ARG A 98 -2.55 11.35 0.35
C ARG A 98 -2.35 11.43 -1.17
N VAL A 99 -1.12 11.28 -1.65
CA VAL A 99 -0.82 11.26 -3.09
C VAL A 99 -1.48 10.05 -3.76
N GLU A 100 -1.42 8.86 -3.16
CA GLU A 100 -2.12 7.67 -3.66
C GLU A 100 -3.64 7.91 -3.79
N LYS A 101 -4.26 8.57 -2.80
CA LYS A 101 -5.68 8.95 -2.86
C LYS A 101 -5.94 9.94 -4.01
N VAL A 102 -5.07 10.93 -4.21
CA VAL A 102 -5.19 11.89 -5.33
C VAL A 102 -5.10 11.16 -6.66
N VAL A 103 -4.17 10.21 -6.82
CA VAL A 103 -4.05 9.39 -8.04
C VAL A 103 -5.36 8.68 -8.34
N SER A 104 -5.93 7.97 -7.36
CA SER A 104 -7.21 7.28 -7.53
C SER A 104 -8.34 8.23 -7.96
N LEU A 105 -8.46 9.38 -7.29
CA LEU A 105 -9.49 10.36 -7.61
C LEU A 105 -9.33 10.98 -9.01
N LEU A 106 -8.08 11.22 -9.46
CA LEU A 106 -7.81 11.70 -10.81
C LEU A 106 -8.18 10.65 -11.86
N GLN A 107 -7.96 9.37 -11.59
CA GLN A 107 -8.36 8.24 -12.45
C GLN A 107 -9.89 8.11 -12.53
N ASP A 108 -10.59 8.47 -11.44
CA ASP A 108 -12.05 8.55 -11.38
C ASP A 108 -12.61 9.83 -12.04
N GLY A 109 -11.76 10.65 -12.67
CA GLY A 109 -12.15 11.86 -13.41
C GLY A 109 -12.31 13.13 -12.57
N TRP A 110 -11.88 13.11 -11.30
CA TRP A 110 -11.95 14.30 -10.46
C TRP A 110 -10.96 15.38 -10.92
N THR A 111 -11.31 16.63 -10.67
CA THR A 111 -10.36 17.74 -10.86
C THR A 111 -9.27 17.69 -9.80
N LEU A 112 -8.06 18.16 -10.13
CA LEU A 112 -6.96 18.18 -9.17
C LEU A 112 -7.31 19.00 -7.90
N GLN A 113 -8.07 20.07 -8.05
CA GLN A 113 -8.49 20.89 -6.92
C GLN A 113 -9.40 20.12 -5.96
N ALA A 114 -10.39 19.42 -6.48
CA ALA A 114 -11.30 18.60 -5.67
C ALA A 114 -10.58 17.40 -5.05
N ALA A 115 -9.76 16.70 -5.84
CA ALA A 115 -8.96 15.55 -5.38
C ALA A 115 -7.98 15.92 -4.26
N ALA A 116 -7.30 17.08 -4.39
CA ALA A 116 -6.39 17.57 -3.37
C ALA A 116 -7.10 17.85 -2.04
N LEU A 117 -8.24 18.53 -2.10
CA LEU A 117 -9.03 18.84 -0.91
C LEU A 117 -9.54 17.55 -0.23
N GLU A 118 -10.10 16.62 -1.01
CA GLU A 118 -10.62 15.34 -0.53
C GLU A 118 -9.51 14.43 0.05
N ALA A 119 -8.28 14.54 -0.46
CA ALA A 119 -7.12 13.85 0.08
C ALA A 119 -6.51 14.55 1.32
N GLY A 120 -7.01 15.74 1.71
CA GLY A 120 -6.57 16.45 2.90
C GLY A 120 -5.38 17.40 2.69
N PHE A 121 -5.11 17.81 1.45
CA PHE A 121 -4.16 18.89 1.18
C PHE A 121 -4.81 20.25 1.40
N SER A 122 -4.05 21.20 1.92
CA SER A 122 -4.52 22.57 2.16
C SER A 122 -4.71 23.39 0.87
N SER A 123 -4.06 22.99 -0.22
CA SER A 123 -4.20 23.62 -1.54
C SER A 123 -3.75 22.69 -2.66
N SER A 124 -4.28 22.88 -3.87
CA SER A 124 -3.86 22.15 -5.07
C SER A 124 -2.40 22.44 -5.44
N SER A 125 -1.90 23.63 -5.17
CA SER A 125 -0.49 24.00 -5.39
C SER A 125 0.45 23.20 -4.48
N TYR A 126 0.11 23.06 -3.21
CA TYR A 126 0.88 22.23 -2.27
C TYR A 126 0.78 20.74 -2.63
N CYS A 127 -0.41 20.28 -3.01
CA CYS A 127 -0.62 18.94 -3.52
C CYS A 127 0.29 18.65 -4.73
N SER A 128 0.31 19.52 -5.74
CA SER A 128 1.15 19.36 -6.94
C SER A 128 2.64 19.24 -6.62
N ARG A 129 3.12 20.02 -5.66
CA ARG A 129 4.53 19.94 -5.21
C ARG A 129 4.84 18.60 -4.57
N VAL A 130 3.99 18.15 -3.62
CA VAL A 130 4.17 16.87 -2.94
C VAL A 130 4.01 15.71 -3.91
N PHE A 131 3.04 15.77 -4.82
CA PHE A 131 2.80 14.78 -5.86
C PHE A 131 4.05 14.58 -6.74
N LYS A 132 4.66 15.69 -7.20
CA LYS A 132 5.91 15.65 -7.98
C LYS A 132 7.08 15.08 -7.17
N GLN A 133 7.17 15.39 -5.87
CA GLN A 133 8.21 14.84 -4.99
C GLN A 133 8.07 13.32 -4.80
N VAL A 134 6.84 12.81 -4.70
CA VAL A 134 6.56 11.40 -4.45
C VAL A 134 6.63 10.56 -5.72
N LEU A 135 6.06 11.04 -6.83
CA LEU A 135 5.92 10.27 -8.08
C LEU A 135 6.87 10.71 -9.20
N GLY A 136 7.64 11.78 -9.00
CA GLY A 136 8.57 12.29 -10.02
C GLY A 136 7.90 13.08 -11.16
N ALA A 137 6.58 13.02 -11.32
CA ALA A 137 5.81 13.67 -12.38
C ALA A 137 4.75 14.62 -11.82
N ALA A 138 4.36 15.63 -12.60
CA ALA A 138 3.29 16.52 -12.21
C ALA A 138 1.90 15.85 -12.38
N PRO A 139 0.88 16.21 -11.56
CA PRO A 139 -0.45 15.61 -11.66
C PRO A 139 -1.09 15.70 -13.04
N GLY A 140 -0.87 16.82 -13.76
CA GLY A 140 -1.39 17.02 -15.13
C GLY A 140 -0.78 16.07 -16.16
N ALA A 141 0.51 15.78 -16.04
CA ALA A 141 1.18 14.79 -16.91
C ALA A 141 0.68 13.37 -16.62
N PHE A 142 0.45 13.05 -15.35
CA PHE A 142 -0.11 11.77 -14.94
C PHE A 142 -1.54 11.56 -15.48
N ALA A 143 -2.41 12.56 -15.34
CA ALA A 143 -3.79 12.48 -15.80
C ALA A 143 -3.88 12.36 -17.35
N LYS A 144 -2.91 12.92 -18.08
CA LYS A 144 -2.83 12.81 -19.54
C LYS A 144 -2.41 11.39 -19.96
N ALA A 145 -1.37 10.85 -19.36
CA ALA A 145 -0.90 9.49 -19.63
C ALA A 145 -1.96 8.41 -19.34
N ASP A 146 -2.74 8.59 -18.26
CA ASP A 146 -3.82 7.65 -17.92
C ASP A 146 -4.97 7.68 -18.95
N ARG A 147 -5.27 8.84 -19.55
CA ARG A 147 -6.29 8.96 -20.60
C ARG A 147 -5.81 8.32 -21.92
N GLU A 148 -4.57 8.60 -22.33
CA GLU A 148 -3.97 8.02 -23.53
C GLU A 148 -3.90 6.49 -23.43
N GLY A 149 -3.51 5.94 -22.27
CA GLY A 149 -3.48 4.50 -22.04
C GLY A 149 -4.86 3.83 -22.01
N LYS A 150 -5.94 4.55 -21.67
CA LYS A 150 -7.32 4.04 -21.71
C LYS A 150 -7.91 4.09 -23.13
N GLU A 151 -7.52 5.07 -23.93
CA GLU A 151 -7.94 5.17 -25.34
C GLU A 151 -7.32 4.05 -26.19
N GLU A 152 -6.05 3.71 -25.97
CA GLU A 152 -5.39 2.59 -26.65
C GLU A 152 -5.95 1.20 -26.31
N LEU A 153 -6.50 1.01 -25.11
CA LEU A 153 -7.11 -0.25 -24.66
C LEU A 153 -8.61 -0.36 -25.00
N GLY A 154 -9.25 0.72 -25.41
CA GLY A 154 -10.69 0.78 -25.74
C GLY A 154 -11.03 0.55 -27.22
N GLU A 155 -10.03 0.45 -28.09
CA GLU A 155 -10.21 0.20 -29.54
C GLU A 155 -9.99 -1.28 -29.94
N SER A 156 -10.52 -2.21 -29.13
CA SER A 156 -10.56 -3.63 -29.55
C SER A 156 -11.90 -4.24 -29.27
#